data_07cc81027ce1af4be7d76052ad1c36bb
#
_entry.id   07cc81027ce1af4be7d76052ad1c36bb
#
_cell.length_a   1.000
_cell.length_b   1.000
_cell.length_c   1.000
_cell.angle_alpha   90.00
_cell.angle_beta   90.00
_cell.angle_gamma   90.00
#
_symmetry.space_group_name_H-M   'P 1'
#
loop_
_entity.id
_entity.type
_entity.pdbx_description
1 polymer ?
#
loop_
_entity_poly.entity_id
_entity_poly.type
_entity_poly.pdbx_seq_one_letter_code
_entity_poly.pdbx_strand_id
1 'polypeptide(L)'
;LSRGLGDVYKRQLLMVWPGSNASPADMQAVEDAMNEIIGEKVDAKVKLQIIEWGAYNDQTNLMLSSGEKLDMVFLMSNIREDGQRGQLYPINDLVETYAPDAYSAMERYIEACYFDGNLYGLPTYRDLASQAGFMCRADILEELGYKAEDIKNFDDIEEVLKKCQEVHPELYPMIPSDLNNGCFANYVKGEFDVVTSGVGVDIDDDASDGITVINTYDTEKYKEMAEKAYDWNQKGYFMPDSTTNTTTRQDLFRANTAFSYY
;
A
#
# COMPACT_ATOMS: atom_id res chain seq x y z
N LEU A 1 -5.82 -41.09 -26.00
CA LEU A 1 -4.37 -40.68 -25.99
C LEU A 1 -4.13 -39.23 -26.29
N SER A 2 -5.15 -38.37 -26.48
CA SER A 2 -4.99 -36.94 -26.85
C SER A 2 -5.15 -35.92 -25.67
N ARG A 3 -5.53 -36.38 -24.48
CA ARG A 3 -5.73 -35.47 -23.33
C ARG A 3 -4.47 -35.11 -22.55
N GLY A 4 -3.34 -35.80 -22.74
CA GLY A 4 -2.11 -35.56 -22.00
C GLY A 4 -1.11 -34.61 -22.70
N LEU A 5 -1.23 -34.40 -24.01
CA LEU A 5 -0.32 -33.54 -24.78
C LEU A 5 -0.80 -32.07 -24.86
N GLY A 6 -2.09 -31.80 -24.68
CA GLY A 6 -2.64 -30.45 -24.72
C GLY A 6 -2.20 -29.59 -23.54
N ASP A 7 -1.98 -30.16 -22.37
CA ASP A 7 -1.58 -29.43 -21.16
C ASP A 7 -0.10 -29.01 -21.16
N VAL A 8 0.75 -29.66 -21.93
CA VAL A 8 2.20 -29.37 -22.00
C VAL A 8 2.49 -28.12 -22.81
N TYR A 9 1.58 -27.70 -23.69
CA TYR A 9 1.76 -26.55 -24.58
C TYR A 9 0.95 -25.31 -24.22
N LYS A 10 0.23 -25.33 -23.11
CA LYS A 10 -0.43 -24.09 -22.63
C LYS A 10 0.63 -23.05 -22.30
N ARG A 11 0.43 -21.84 -22.82
CA ARG A 11 1.32 -20.70 -22.54
C ARG A 11 1.33 -20.45 -21.05
N GLN A 12 2.48 -20.59 -20.42
CA GLN A 12 2.66 -20.24 -19.01
C GLN A 12 2.99 -18.76 -18.88
N LEU A 13 2.17 -18.06 -18.10
CA LEU A 13 2.35 -16.64 -17.75
C LEU A 13 2.92 -16.54 -16.33
N LEU A 14 3.92 -15.69 -16.13
CA LEU A 14 4.43 -15.35 -14.81
C LEU A 14 3.71 -14.12 -14.29
N MET A 15 3.02 -14.27 -13.16
CA MET A 15 2.34 -13.19 -12.44
C MET A 15 3.07 -12.94 -11.13
N VAL A 16 3.53 -11.70 -10.93
CA VAL A 16 4.23 -11.27 -9.72
C VAL A 16 3.34 -10.36 -8.91
N TRP A 17 3.15 -10.73 -7.63
CA TRP A 17 2.25 -10.02 -6.71
C TRP A 17 2.91 -9.81 -5.34
N PRO A 18 2.64 -8.68 -4.66
CA PRO A 18 3.15 -8.49 -3.31
C PRO A 18 2.33 -9.26 -2.28
N GLY A 19 2.97 -9.74 -1.24
CA GLY A 19 2.29 -10.42 -0.15
C GLY A 19 3.17 -10.58 1.08
N SER A 20 2.59 -11.02 2.18
CA SER A 20 3.31 -11.32 3.42
C SER A 20 2.97 -12.71 3.91
N ASN A 21 3.98 -13.46 4.33
CA ASN A 21 3.83 -14.76 5.00
C ASN A 21 2.94 -15.77 4.24
N ALA A 22 2.94 -15.73 2.92
CA ALA A 22 2.22 -16.69 2.10
C ALA A 22 2.92 -18.06 2.19
N SER A 23 2.22 -19.07 2.71
CA SER A 23 2.77 -20.42 2.72
C SER A 23 2.81 -21.00 1.29
N PRO A 24 3.78 -21.88 0.96
CA PRO A 24 3.79 -22.55 -0.34
C PRO A 24 2.49 -23.29 -0.67
N ALA A 25 1.82 -23.84 0.34
CA ALA A 25 0.54 -24.53 0.17
C ALA A 25 -0.59 -23.58 -0.19
N ASP A 26 -0.67 -22.42 0.46
CA ASP A 26 -1.68 -21.40 0.17
C ASP A 26 -1.47 -20.80 -1.21
N MET A 27 -0.21 -20.50 -1.57
CA MET A 27 0.15 -20.01 -2.91
C MET A 27 -0.27 -21.02 -3.99
N GLN A 28 -0.01 -22.31 -3.78
CA GLN A 28 -0.40 -23.35 -4.73
C GLN A 28 -1.91 -23.46 -4.85
N ALA A 29 -2.65 -23.40 -3.75
CA ALA A 29 -4.12 -23.44 -3.77
C ALA A 29 -4.73 -22.25 -4.55
N VAL A 30 -4.17 -21.06 -4.40
CA VAL A 30 -4.59 -19.87 -5.17
C VAL A 30 -4.24 -20.03 -6.65
N GLU A 31 -3.02 -20.47 -6.96
CA GLU A 31 -2.57 -20.73 -8.34
C GLU A 31 -3.45 -21.77 -9.04
N ASP A 32 -3.81 -22.86 -8.35
CA ASP A 32 -4.67 -23.91 -8.89
C ASP A 32 -6.08 -23.38 -9.18
N ALA A 33 -6.68 -22.63 -8.25
CA ALA A 33 -8.00 -22.02 -8.44
C ALA A 33 -8.01 -21.01 -9.59
N MET A 34 -6.96 -20.17 -9.71
CA MET A 34 -6.80 -19.26 -10.84
C MET A 34 -6.69 -20.02 -12.15
N ASN A 35 -5.91 -21.09 -12.20
CA ASN A 35 -5.66 -21.88 -13.40
C ASN A 35 -6.88 -22.70 -13.86
N GLU A 36 -7.80 -23.03 -12.97
CA GLU A 36 -9.09 -23.60 -13.34
C GLU A 36 -9.88 -22.63 -14.22
N ILE A 37 -10.00 -21.37 -13.81
CA ILE A 37 -10.74 -20.34 -14.54
C ILE A 37 -9.99 -19.89 -15.82
N ILE A 38 -8.70 -19.60 -15.70
CA ILE A 38 -7.88 -19.07 -16.80
C ILE A 38 -7.69 -20.10 -17.88
N GLY A 39 -7.49 -21.38 -17.51
CA GLY A 39 -7.32 -22.47 -18.45
C GLY A 39 -8.56 -22.71 -19.33
N GLU A 40 -9.76 -22.45 -18.81
CA GLU A 40 -10.99 -22.54 -19.58
C GLU A 40 -11.24 -21.34 -20.50
N LYS A 41 -10.93 -20.14 -20.02
CA LYS A 41 -11.26 -18.90 -20.72
C LYS A 41 -10.25 -18.46 -21.76
N VAL A 42 -8.95 -18.64 -21.49
CA VAL A 42 -7.87 -18.06 -22.33
C VAL A 42 -6.79 -19.07 -22.74
N ASP A 43 -7.00 -20.35 -22.46
CA ASP A 43 -6.07 -21.45 -22.81
C ASP A 43 -4.61 -21.18 -22.39
N ALA A 44 -4.45 -20.64 -21.20
CA ALA A 44 -3.15 -20.34 -20.59
C ALA A 44 -3.09 -20.90 -19.17
N LYS A 45 -1.89 -20.91 -18.60
CA LYS A 45 -1.65 -21.17 -17.17
C LYS A 45 -0.87 -20.02 -16.58
N VAL A 46 -1.20 -19.65 -15.35
CA VAL A 46 -0.47 -18.67 -14.56
C VAL A 46 0.43 -19.40 -13.57
N LYS A 47 1.66 -18.95 -13.46
CA LYS A 47 2.56 -19.20 -12.34
C LYS A 47 2.54 -17.97 -11.45
N LEU A 48 2.09 -18.13 -10.21
CA LEU A 48 2.04 -17.06 -9.23
C LEU A 48 3.35 -16.99 -8.44
N GLN A 49 3.98 -15.83 -8.43
CA GLN A 49 5.14 -15.54 -7.60
C GLN A 49 4.78 -14.43 -6.63
N ILE A 50 4.80 -14.75 -5.33
CA ILE A 50 4.60 -13.77 -4.27
C ILE A 50 5.97 -13.28 -3.78
N ILE A 51 6.13 -11.97 -3.70
CA ILE A 51 7.31 -11.31 -3.16
C ILE A 51 6.89 -10.54 -1.91
N GLU A 52 7.64 -10.68 -0.83
CA GLU A 52 7.40 -9.96 0.42
C GLU A 52 7.40 -8.44 0.20
N TRP A 53 6.47 -7.73 0.85
CA TRP A 53 6.28 -6.28 0.69
C TRP A 53 7.58 -5.48 0.84
N GLY A 54 8.42 -5.84 1.83
CA GLY A 54 9.68 -5.12 2.09
C GLY A 54 10.73 -5.24 0.98
N ALA A 55 10.64 -6.27 0.14
CA ALA A 55 11.57 -6.51 -0.97
C ALA A 55 10.93 -6.28 -2.35
N TYR A 56 9.64 -5.99 -2.38
CA TYR A 56 8.84 -6.01 -3.61
C TYR A 56 9.36 -5.03 -4.67
N ASN A 57 9.54 -3.78 -4.29
CA ASN A 57 9.97 -2.73 -5.22
C ASN A 57 11.35 -3.02 -5.82
N ASP A 58 12.31 -3.44 -4.99
CA ASP A 58 13.67 -3.70 -5.46
C ASP A 58 13.70 -4.90 -6.43
N GLN A 59 12.99 -5.98 -6.08
CA GLN A 59 12.95 -7.17 -6.91
C GLN A 59 12.19 -6.95 -8.21
N THR A 60 11.04 -6.29 -8.20
CA THR A 60 10.28 -6.00 -9.43
C THR A 60 11.00 -5.04 -10.34
N ASN A 61 11.66 -4.01 -9.81
CA ASN A 61 12.52 -3.11 -10.60
C ASN A 61 13.67 -3.87 -11.27
N LEU A 62 14.28 -4.82 -10.57
CA LEU A 62 15.32 -5.67 -11.15
C LEU A 62 14.75 -6.55 -12.27
N MET A 63 13.61 -7.20 -12.06
CA MET A 63 12.97 -8.03 -13.08
C MET A 63 12.58 -7.22 -14.32
N LEU A 64 11.99 -6.04 -14.16
CA LEU A 64 11.61 -5.15 -15.25
C LEU A 64 12.84 -4.67 -16.06
N SER A 65 13.97 -4.44 -15.39
CA SER A 65 15.19 -3.92 -16.04
C SER A 65 16.09 -5.00 -16.62
N SER A 66 16.05 -6.24 -16.10
CA SER A 66 16.88 -7.35 -16.57
C SER A 66 16.38 -7.99 -17.86
N GLY A 67 15.11 -7.76 -18.23
CA GLY A 67 14.47 -8.46 -19.35
C GLY A 67 14.14 -9.92 -19.04
N GLU A 68 14.13 -10.31 -17.77
CA GLU A 68 13.63 -11.61 -17.35
C GLU A 68 12.16 -11.77 -17.70
N LYS A 69 11.71 -13.03 -17.79
CA LYS A 69 10.30 -13.31 -18.06
C LYS A 69 9.43 -12.74 -16.95
N LEU A 70 8.58 -11.79 -17.32
CA LEU A 70 7.56 -11.19 -16.48
C LEU A 70 6.38 -10.82 -17.36
N ASP A 71 5.25 -11.49 -17.18
CA ASP A 71 4.07 -11.26 -18.03
C ASP A 71 3.05 -10.34 -17.36
N MET A 72 2.91 -10.41 -16.04
CA MET A 72 1.97 -9.59 -15.26
C MET A 72 2.60 -9.20 -13.93
N VAL A 73 2.49 -7.94 -13.55
CA VAL A 73 3.04 -7.41 -12.31
C VAL A 73 2.07 -6.43 -11.65
N PHE A 74 1.98 -6.47 -10.33
CA PHE A 74 1.32 -5.41 -9.57
C PHE A 74 2.30 -4.23 -9.45
N LEU A 75 2.05 -3.17 -10.21
CA LEU A 75 2.94 -2.01 -10.22
C LEU A 75 2.80 -1.18 -8.95
N MET A 76 3.89 -0.97 -8.25
CA MET A 76 4.06 -0.01 -7.17
C MET A 76 5.04 1.11 -7.55
N SER A 77 5.66 1.00 -8.71
CA SER A 77 6.53 1.99 -9.33
C SER A 77 5.71 3.03 -10.12
N ASN A 78 6.42 3.97 -10.73
CA ASN A 78 5.81 4.97 -11.58
C ASN A 78 5.50 4.37 -12.97
N ILE A 79 4.25 4.03 -13.21
CA ILE A 79 3.76 3.42 -14.48
C ILE A 79 4.17 4.25 -15.72
N ARG A 80 4.19 5.58 -15.60
CA ARG A 80 4.62 6.47 -16.69
C ARG A 80 6.08 6.27 -17.05
N GLU A 81 6.95 6.27 -16.04
CA GLU A 81 8.39 6.08 -16.26
C GLU A 81 8.70 4.70 -16.81
N ASP A 82 8.07 3.66 -16.30
CA ASP A 82 8.28 2.29 -16.76
C ASP A 82 7.76 2.11 -18.20
N GLY A 83 6.63 2.74 -18.54
CA GLY A 83 6.13 2.79 -19.92
C GLY A 83 7.10 3.52 -20.87
N GLN A 84 7.61 4.67 -20.48
CA GLN A 84 8.58 5.44 -21.28
C GLN A 84 9.92 4.70 -21.47
N ARG A 85 10.32 3.87 -20.51
CA ARG A 85 11.50 3.00 -20.61
C ARG A 85 11.26 1.76 -21.48
N GLY A 86 10.03 1.55 -21.97
CA GLY A 86 9.66 0.38 -22.76
C GLY A 86 9.57 -0.93 -21.95
N GLN A 87 9.44 -0.84 -20.65
CA GLN A 87 9.31 -1.98 -19.74
C GLN A 87 7.87 -2.52 -19.67
N LEU A 88 6.89 -1.71 -20.09
CA LEU A 88 5.47 -2.07 -20.11
C LEU A 88 4.95 -2.09 -21.54
N TYR A 89 4.06 -3.03 -21.82
CA TYR A 89 3.41 -3.15 -23.12
C TYR A 89 2.12 -2.28 -23.15
N PRO A 90 1.90 -1.42 -24.17
CA PRO A 90 0.66 -0.67 -24.29
C PRO A 90 -0.51 -1.58 -24.63
N ILE A 91 -1.62 -1.41 -23.90
CA ILE A 91 -2.81 -2.27 -23.98
C ILE A 91 -4.06 -1.55 -24.46
N ASN A 92 -3.91 -0.36 -25.06
CA ASN A 92 -5.01 0.51 -25.50
C ASN A 92 -6.16 -0.24 -26.20
N ASP A 93 -5.84 -0.90 -27.32
CA ASP A 93 -6.83 -1.53 -28.19
C ASP A 93 -7.23 -2.94 -27.70
N LEU A 94 -6.55 -3.43 -26.67
CA LEU A 94 -6.73 -4.79 -26.18
C LEU A 94 -7.74 -4.86 -25.02
N VAL A 95 -7.74 -3.86 -24.15
CA VAL A 95 -8.48 -3.94 -22.90
C VAL A 95 -10.00 -3.94 -23.12
N GLU A 96 -10.51 -3.09 -23.98
CA GLU A 96 -11.94 -3.01 -24.31
C GLU A 96 -12.40 -4.27 -25.06
N THR A 97 -11.54 -4.81 -25.93
CA THR A 97 -11.86 -6.00 -26.73
C THR A 97 -11.80 -7.29 -25.92
N TYR A 98 -10.77 -7.47 -25.09
CA TYR A 98 -10.49 -8.75 -24.43
C TYR A 98 -10.83 -8.78 -22.94
N ALA A 99 -11.08 -7.61 -22.33
CA ALA A 99 -11.46 -7.48 -20.93
C ALA A 99 -12.59 -6.44 -20.75
N PRO A 100 -13.72 -6.55 -21.48
CA PRO A 100 -14.78 -5.53 -21.48
C PRO A 100 -15.39 -5.32 -20.09
N ASP A 101 -15.52 -6.38 -19.28
CA ASP A 101 -16.05 -6.26 -17.92
C ASP A 101 -15.12 -5.44 -17.02
N ALA A 102 -13.80 -5.66 -17.13
CA ALA A 102 -12.80 -4.91 -16.39
C ALA A 102 -12.76 -3.45 -16.88
N TYR A 103 -12.81 -3.23 -18.20
CA TYR A 103 -12.87 -1.90 -18.79
C TYR A 103 -14.08 -1.12 -18.26
N SER A 104 -15.27 -1.69 -18.35
CA SER A 104 -16.51 -1.07 -17.89
C SER A 104 -16.50 -0.76 -16.39
N ALA A 105 -15.96 -1.67 -15.55
CA ALA A 105 -15.86 -1.46 -14.11
C ALA A 105 -14.92 -0.32 -13.74
N MET A 106 -13.90 -0.05 -14.57
CA MET A 106 -12.85 0.93 -14.32
C MET A 106 -12.95 2.19 -15.19
N GLU A 107 -13.92 2.28 -16.09
CA GLU A 107 -14.06 3.34 -17.10
C GLU A 107 -13.84 4.75 -16.52
N ARG A 108 -14.38 5.00 -15.33
CA ARG A 108 -14.24 6.29 -14.64
C ARG A 108 -12.79 6.63 -14.22
N TYR A 109 -11.94 5.62 -14.02
CA TYR A 109 -10.60 5.77 -13.44
C TYR A 109 -9.50 5.42 -14.43
N ILE A 110 -9.82 4.73 -15.51
CA ILE A 110 -8.85 4.20 -16.47
C ILE A 110 -8.06 5.32 -17.16
N GLU A 111 -8.68 6.50 -17.31
CA GLU A 111 -8.03 7.66 -17.93
C GLU A 111 -6.77 8.09 -17.17
N ALA A 112 -6.74 7.91 -15.87
CA ALA A 112 -5.55 8.19 -15.04
C ALA A 112 -4.36 7.27 -15.33
N CYS A 113 -4.57 6.17 -16.04
CA CYS A 113 -3.51 5.22 -16.45
C CYS A 113 -3.00 5.45 -17.88
N TYR A 114 -3.54 6.48 -18.59
CA TYR A 114 -3.03 6.88 -19.89
C TYR A 114 -1.86 7.87 -19.75
N PHE A 115 -0.74 7.55 -20.40
CA PHE A 115 0.42 8.43 -20.48
C PHE A 115 0.90 8.52 -21.91
N ASP A 116 1.04 9.74 -22.43
CA ASP A 116 1.44 10.01 -23.82
C ASP A 116 0.60 9.23 -24.85
N GLY A 117 -0.72 9.10 -24.60
CA GLY A 117 -1.66 8.39 -25.45
C GLY A 117 -1.66 6.86 -25.32
N ASN A 118 -0.84 6.30 -24.43
CA ASN A 118 -0.76 4.85 -24.20
C ASN A 118 -1.33 4.46 -22.83
N LEU A 119 -2.09 3.38 -22.80
CA LEU A 119 -2.56 2.71 -21.61
C LEU A 119 -1.60 1.57 -21.26
N TYR A 120 -0.90 1.66 -20.15
CA TYR A 120 0.09 0.65 -19.74
C TYR A 120 -0.38 -0.31 -18.65
N GLY A 121 -1.53 -0.07 -18.07
CA GLY A 121 -2.08 -0.92 -17.01
C GLY A 121 -3.49 -0.53 -16.63
N LEU A 122 -4.11 -1.37 -15.82
CA LEU A 122 -5.42 -1.10 -15.24
C LEU A 122 -5.29 -0.61 -13.81
N PRO A 123 -6.09 0.37 -13.35
CA PRO A 123 -6.07 0.81 -11.98
C PRO A 123 -6.55 -0.30 -11.04
N THR A 124 -6.05 -0.31 -9.82
CA THR A 124 -6.59 -1.19 -8.78
C THR A 124 -8.00 -0.73 -8.41
N TYR A 125 -8.99 -1.57 -8.70
CA TYR A 125 -10.38 -1.31 -8.33
C TYR A 125 -10.66 -1.83 -6.92
N ARG A 126 -10.51 -0.94 -5.93
CA ARG A 126 -10.78 -1.25 -4.52
C ARG A 126 -11.25 0.02 -3.79
N ASP A 127 -10.78 0.27 -2.59
CA ASP A 127 -11.14 1.44 -1.78
C ASP A 127 -10.76 2.74 -2.49
N LEU A 128 -11.75 3.58 -2.78
CA LEU A 128 -11.56 4.87 -3.45
C LEU A 128 -11.50 6.04 -2.47
N ALA A 129 -11.64 5.74 -1.18
CA ALA A 129 -11.47 6.68 -0.09
C ALA A 129 -10.74 5.97 1.05
N SER A 130 -9.91 6.72 1.75
CA SER A 130 -9.21 6.25 2.96
C SER A 130 -9.26 7.35 4.02
N GLN A 131 -9.19 6.95 5.27
CA GLN A 131 -9.10 7.86 6.40
C GLN A 131 -7.87 7.49 7.22
N ALA A 132 -7.08 8.48 7.59
CA ALA A 132 -6.04 8.31 8.58
C ALA A 132 -6.67 8.23 9.98
N GLY A 133 -6.06 7.47 10.86
CA GLY A 133 -6.57 7.30 12.20
C GLY A 133 -5.62 6.55 13.12
N PHE A 134 -5.85 6.72 14.41
CA PHE A 134 -5.10 5.99 15.44
C PHE A 134 -5.62 4.57 15.57
N MET A 135 -4.73 3.61 15.47
CA MET A 135 -5.02 2.19 15.67
C MET A 135 -4.11 1.62 16.75
N CYS A 136 -4.68 0.89 17.70
CA CYS A 136 -3.93 0.30 18.80
C CYS A 136 -4.43 -1.11 19.17
N ARG A 137 -3.64 -1.82 19.95
CA ARG A 137 -4.02 -3.10 20.54
C ARG A 137 -5.11 -2.90 21.58
N ALA A 138 -6.28 -3.49 21.33
CA ALA A 138 -7.45 -3.37 22.19
C ALA A 138 -7.22 -3.98 23.58
N ASP A 139 -6.54 -5.13 23.64
CA ASP A 139 -6.21 -5.81 24.90
C ASP A 139 -5.38 -4.92 25.83
N ILE A 140 -4.36 -4.26 25.29
CA ILE A 140 -3.52 -3.34 26.07
C ILE A 140 -4.29 -2.06 26.43
N LEU A 141 -5.06 -1.50 25.50
CA LEU A 141 -5.87 -0.32 25.76
C LEU A 141 -6.82 -0.53 26.96
N GLU A 142 -7.50 -1.67 27.00
CA GLU A 142 -8.37 -2.06 28.10
C GLU A 142 -7.59 -2.27 29.41
N GLU A 143 -6.42 -2.91 29.37
CA GLU A 143 -5.55 -3.06 30.53
C GLU A 143 -5.10 -1.72 31.11
N LEU A 144 -4.84 -0.73 30.25
CA LEU A 144 -4.49 0.64 30.65
C LEU A 144 -5.68 1.42 31.23
N GLY A 145 -6.90 0.88 31.13
CA GLY A 145 -8.13 1.46 31.67
C GLY A 145 -8.87 2.39 30.73
N TYR A 146 -8.56 2.36 29.43
CA TYR A 146 -9.20 3.19 28.40
C TYR A 146 -10.08 2.35 27.47
N LYS A 147 -10.98 3.01 26.78
CA LYS A 147 -11.78 2.47 25.70
C LYS A 147 -11.57 3.29 24.43
N ALA A 148 -11.90 2.72 23.27
CA ALA A 148 -11.76 3.41 22.00
C ALA A 148 -12.53 4.74 21.92
N GLU A 149 -13.72 4.78 22.52
CA GLU A 149 -14.57 5.97 22.57
C GLU A 149 -14.04 7.10 23.47
N ASP A 150 -13.06 6.82 24.32
CA ASP A 150 -12.40 7.83 25.16
C ASP A 150 -11.36 8.64 24.36
N ILE A 151 -10.88 8.10 23.22
CA ILE A 151 -9.83 8.69 22.38
C ILE A 151 -10.51 9.50 21.27
N LYS A 152 -10.47 10.84 21.36
CA LYS A 152 -11.16 11.74 20.44
C LYS A 152 -10.23 12.74 19.74
N ASN A 153 -9.05 12.94 20.27
CA ASN A 153 -8.08 13.92 19.80
C ASN A 153 -6.66 13.48 20.13
N PHE A 154 -5.67 14.26 19.70
CA PHE A 154 -4.26 13.93 19.91
C PHE A 154 -3.79 14.00 21.36
N ASP A 155 -4.45 14.78 22.20
CA ASP A 155 -4.10 14.87 23.64
C ASP A 155 -4.53 13.57 24.35
N ASP A 156 -5.70 13.02 24.00
CA ASP A 156 -6.14 11.71 24.49
C ASP A 156 -5.18 10.59 24.02
N ILE A 157 -4.73 10.64 22.75
CA ILE A 157 -3.73 9.70 22.24
C ILE A 157 -2.43 9.81 23.05
N GLU A 158 -1.96 11.03 23.32
CA GLU A 158 -0.74 11.24 24.08
C GLU A 158 -0.81 10.65 25.50
N GLU A 159 -1.94 10.83 26.19
CA GLU A 159 -2.15 10.20 27.50
C GLU A 159 -2.02 8.70 27.46
N VAL A 160 -2.63 8.06 26.46
CA VAL A 160 -2.56 6.61 26.26
C VAL A 160 -1.15 6.14 25.92
N LEU A 161 -0.42 6.85 25.04
CA LEU A 161 0.97 6.53 24.71
C LEU A 161 1.88 6.62 25.94
N LYS A 162 1.72 7.69 26.71
CA LYS A 162 2.45 7.87 27.97
C LYS A 162 2.18 6.73 28.94
N LYS A 163 0.90 6.36 29.10
CA LYS A 163 0.50 5.28 29.99
C LYS A 163 1.03 3.93 29.52
N CYS A 164 1.02 3.68 28.21
CA CYS A 164 1.63 2.49 27.62
C CYS A 164 3.12 2.41 27.94
N GLN A 165 3.86 3.49 27.75
CA GLN A 165 5.30 3.53 28.06
C GLN A 165 5.60 3.28 29.55
N GLU A 166 4.75 3.76 30.46
CA GLU A 166 4.90 3.55 31.91
C GLU A 166 4.66 2.11 32.32
N VAL A 167 3.66 1.44 31.74
CA VAL A 167 3.19 0.09 32.13
C VAL A 167 3.90 -1.00 31.31
N HIS A 168 4.15 -0.73 30.04
CA HIS A 168 4.75 -1.65 29.06
C HIS A 168 6.02 -1.05 28.42
N PRO A 169 7.09 -0.84 29.19
CA PRO A 169 8.34 -0.27 28.67
C PRO A 169 9.03 -1.15 27.60
N GLU A 170 8.61 -2.41 27.45
CA GLU A 170 9.09 -3.33 26.42
C GLU A 170 8.44 -3.11 25.05
N LEU A 171 7.34 -2.36 24.99
CA LEU A 171 6.62 -2.07 23.74
C LEU A 171 7.06 -0.72 23.16
N TYR A 172 7.04 -0.62 21.85
CA TYR A 172 7.03 0.66 21.18
C TYR A 172 5.61 1.27 21.27
N PRO A 173 5.43 2.42 21.94
CA PRO A 173 4.11 3.02 22.06
C PRO A 173 3.50 3.32 20.70
N MET A 174 4.28 3.85 19.74
CA MET A 174 3.83 4.08 18.36
C MET A 174 4.91 3.66 17.36
N ILE A 175 4.51 2.85 16.37
CA ILE A 175 5.35 2.41 15.26
C ILE A 175 4.92 3.10 13.95
N PRO A 176 5.76 3.10 12.90
CA PRO A 176 5.34 3.60 11.59
C PRO A 176 4.25 2.72 10.98
N SER A 177 3.30 3.37 10.30
CA SER A 177 2.24 2.67 9.56
C SER A 177 2.73 2.01 8.28
N ASP A 178 3.78 2.57 7.66
CA ASP A 178 4.38 2.12 6.41
C ASP A 178 5.89 1.98 6.54
N LEU A 179 6.49 1.18 5.65
CA LEU A 179 7.94 0.97 5.59
C LEU A 179 8.68 2.27 5.26
N ASN A 180 9.84 2.46 5.86
CA ASN A 180 10.71 3.61 5.64
C ASN A 180 10.02 4.97 5.88
N ASN A 181 9.03 4.99 6.76
CA ASN A 181 8.22 6.17 7.05
C ASN A 181 8.30 6.55 8.54
N GLY A 182 8.10 7.81 8.85
CA GLY A 182 7.96 8.25 10.23
C GLY A 182 6.65 7.78 10.85
N CYS A 183 6.61 7.64 12.19
CA CYS A 183 5.43 7.18 12.92
C CYS A 183 4.19 8.08 12.72
N PHE A 184 4.37 9.30 12.24
CA PHE A 184 3.32 10.32 12.09
C PHE A 184 3.11 10.77 10.63
N ALA A 185 3.70 10.06 9.66
CA ALA A 185 3.68 10.46 8.26
C ALA A 185 2.27 10.48 7.63
N ASN A 186 1.33 9.70 8.16
CA ASN A 186 -0.04 9.68 7.65
C ASN A 186 -0.93 10.80 8.16
N TYR A 187 -0.49 11.60 9.15
CA TYR A 187 -1.25 12.74 9.62
C TYR A 187 -1.60 13.71 8.48
N VAL A 188 -0.60 14.11 7.72
CA VAL A 188 -0.78 15.04 6.59
C VAL A 188 -1.72 14.50 5.53
N LYS A 189 -1.74 13.18 5.30
CA LYS A 189 -2.65 12.54 4.34
C LYS A 189 -4.13 12.64 4.74
N GLY A 190 -4.42 12.83 6.04
CA GLY A 190 -5.78 13.03 6.53
C GLY A 190 -6.27 14.47 6.39
N GLU A 191 -5.33 15.44 6.28
CA GLU A 191 -5.62 16.88 6.26
C GLU A 191 -5.69 17.49 4.85
N PHE A 192 -5.23 16.75 3.85
CA PHE A 192 -5.16 17.21 2.46
C PHE A 192 -5.56 16.10 1.49
N ASP A 193 -6.18 16.46 0.37
CA ASP A 193 -6.26 15.56 -0.80
C ASP A 193 -4.89 15.54 -1.48
N VAL A 194 -4.12 14.51 -1.20
CA VAL A 194 -2.71 14.41 -1.59
C VAL A 194 -2.58 13.97 -3.04
N VAL A 195 -2.02 14.83 -3.88
CA VAL A 195 -1.69 14.53 -5.29
C VAL A 195 -0.38 13.75 -5.39
N THR A 196 0.63 14.18 -4.66
CA THR A 196 1.94 13.51 -4.53
C THR A 196 2.63 13.99 -3.26
N SER A 197 3.80 13.43 -2.95
CA SER A 197 4.56 13.82 -1.76
C SER A 197 4.78 15.33 -1.67
N GLY A 198 4.28 15.94 -0.60
CA GLY A 198 4.40 17.39 -0.36
C GLY A 198 3.49 18.29 -1.21
N VAL A 199 2.64 17.69 -2.05
CA VAL A 199 1.73 18.43 -2.93
C VAL A 199 0.30 17.93 -2.76
N GLY A 200 -0.63 18.83 -2.47
CA GLY A 200 -2.03 18.46 -2.24
C GLY A 200 -2.98 19.65 -2.41
N VAL A 201 -4.26 19.38 -2.20
CA VAL A 201 -5.34 20.36 -2.14
C VAL A 201 -5.87 20.38 -0.71
N ASP A 202 -6.02 21.56 -0.12
CA ASP A 202 -6.67 21.70 1.18
C ASP A 202 -8.18 21.63 0.98
N ILE A 203 -8.79 20.53 1.43
CA ILE A 203 -10.22 20.27 1.27
C ILE A 203 -11.05 20.75 2.48
N ASP A 204 -10.40 21.03 3.61
CA ASP A 204 -11.05 21.44 4.85
C ASP A 204 -11.03 22.96 5.05
N ASP A 205 -10.30 23.70 4.22
CA ASP A 205 -10.31 25.16 4.25
C ASP A 205 -11.52 25.69 3.49
N ASP A 206 -12.43 26.36 4.17
CA ASP A 206 -13.60 27.04 3.58
C ASP A 206 -13.22 28.06 2.50
N ALA A 207 -11.99 28.58 2.53
CA ALA A 207 -11.43 29.46 1.51
C ALA A 207 -10.84 28.72 0.31
N SER A 208 -10.69 27.40 0.40
CA SER A 208 -10.18 26.57 -0.70
C SER A 208 -11.19 26.49 -1.84
N ASP A 209 -10.70 26.61 -3.07
CA ASP A 209 -11.50 26.37 -4.27
C ASP A 209 -11.66 24.89 -4.61
N GLY A 210 -11.05 23.99 -3.81
CA GLY A 210 -11.07 22.53 -3.99
C GLY A 210 -10.21 22.02 -5.15
N ILE A 211 -9.48 22.90 -5.84
CA ILE A 211 -8.67 22.56 -7.02
C ILE A 211 -7.27 23.20 -7.01
N THR A 212 -7.05 24.24 -6.20
CA THR A 212 -5.73 24.87 -6.12
C THR A 212 -4.75 23.97 -5.41
N VAL A 213 -3.71 23.60 -6.13
CA VAL A 213 -2.63 22.75 -5.60
C VAL A 213 -1.64 23.57 -4.83
N ILE A 214 -1.32 23.14 -3.63
CA ILE A 214 -0.41 23.81 -2.70
C ILE A 214 0.77 22.90 -2.31
N ASN A 215 1.85 23.52 -1.86
CA ASN A 215 2.91 22.81 -1.13
C ASN A 215 2.45 22.56 0.31
N THR A 216 2.13 21.33 0.65
CA THR A 216 1.61 20.99 1.98
C THR A 216 2.62 21.23 3.09
N TYR A 217 3.93 21.25 2.78
CA TYR A 217 4.99 21.54 3.76
C TYR A 217 5.02 23.03 4.20
N ASP A 218 4.45 23.95 3.42
CA ASP A 218 4.41 25.37 3.72
C ASP A 218 3.14 25.78 4.51
N THR A 219 2.40 24.81 5.04
CA THR A 219 1.15 25.07 5.77
C THR A 219 1.35 25.07 7.28
N GLU A 220 0.52 25.84 8.01
CA GLU A 220 0.50 25.79 9.48
C GLU A 220 0.10 24.39 9.99
N LYS A 221 -0.81 23.67 9.31
CA LYS A 221 -1.17 22.28 9.62
C LYS A 221 0.06 21.36 9.63
N TYR A 222 0.93 21.48 8.62
CA TYR A 222 2.17 20.69 8.58
C TYR A 222 3.13 21.06 9.69
N LYS A 223 3.26 22.36 9.99
CA LYS A 223 4.12 22.85 11.06
C LYS A 223 3.65 22.33 12.43
N GLU A 224 2.36 22.44 12.74
CA GLU A 224 1.77 21.90 13.98
C GLU A 224 2.03 20.39 14.12
N MET A 225 1.85 19.63 13.03
CA MET A 225 2.16 18.21 12.99
C MET A 225 3.65 17.95 13.25
N ALA A 226 4.53 18.70 12.62
CA ALA A 226 5.98 18.54 12.78
C ALA A 226 6.44 18.87 14.21
N GLU A 227 5.88 19.91 14.83
CA GLU A 227 6.13 20.26 16.23
C GLU A 227 5.64 19.17 17.19
N LYS A 228 4.43 18.62 16.97
CA LYS A 228 3.90 17.51 17.76
C LYS A 228 4.73 16.22 17.56
N ALA A 229 5.12 15.91 16.33
CA ALA A 229 5.97 14.77 16.03
C ALA A 229 7.35 14.88 16.72
N TYR A 230 7.93 16.07 16.70
CA TYR A 230 9.19 16.35 17.41
C TYR A 230 9.04 16.14 18.93
N ASP A 231 8.00 16.70 19.53
CA ASP A 231 7.73 16.58 20.96
C ASP A 231 7.52 15.10 21.37
N TRP A 232 6.72 14.36 20.63
CA TRP A 232 6.46 12.94 20.91
C TRP A 232 7.71 12.07 20.71
N ASN A 233 8.55 12.41 19.74
CA ASN A 233 9.84 11.76 19.58
C ASN A 233 10.78 12.01 20.76
N GLN A 234 10.84 13.25 21.27
CA GLN A 234 11.62 13.59 22.47
C GLN A 234 11.12 12.86 23.73
N LYS A 235 9.82 12.64 23.82
CA LYS A 235 9.19 11.87 24.90
C LYS A 235 9.41 10.36 24.77
N GLY A 236 9.94 9.90 23.64
CA GLY A 236 10.23 8.47 23.38
C GLY A 236 8.98 7.66 23.04
N TYR A 237 7.92 8.30 22.55
CA TYR A 237 6.72 7.58 22.14
C TYR A 237 6.88 6.88 20.79
N PHE A 238 7.78 7.36 19.95
CA PHE A 238 8.03 6.77 18.65
C PHE A 238 9.06 5.65 18.69
N MET A 239 8.84 4.62 17.87
CA MET A 239 9.82 3.59 17.62
C MET A 239 11.14 4.22 17.13
N PRO A 240 12.29 3.92 17.75
CA PRO A 240 13.59 4.35 17.24
C PRO A 240 13.78 3.89 15.78
N ASP A 241 14.52 4.68 15.01
CA ASP A 241 14.86 4.36 13.60
C ASP A 241 13.64 4.07 12.68
N SER A 242 12.47 4.60 13.04
CA SER A 242 11.23 4.35 12.30
C SER A 242 11.32 4.72 10.82
N THR A 243 12.10 5.74 10.45
CA THR A 243 12.31 6.19 9.07
C THR A 243 13.17 5.27 8.21
N THR A 244 13.92 4.37 8.84
CA THR A 244 14.77 3.37 8.17
C THR A 244 14.28 1.94 8.40
N ASN A 245 13.16 1.78 9.11
CA ASN A 245 12.60 0.49 9.43
C ASN A 245 12.09 -0.23 8.17
N THR A 246 12.52 -1.47 7.99
CA THR A 246 12.09 -2.37 6.90
C THR A 246 11.18 -3.50 7.37
N THR A 247 10.89 -3.58 8.66
CA THR A 247 9.96 -4.58 9.22
C THR A 247 8.54 -4.07 9.08
N THR A 248 7.65 -4.89 8.53
CA THR A 248 6.26 -4.50 8.36
C THR A 248 5.57 -4.28 9.71
N ARG A 249 4.59 -3.37 9.77
CA ARG A 249 3.79 -3.18 10.99
C ARG A 249 3.12 -4.47 11.47
N GLN A 250 2.68 -5.32 10.53
CA GLN A 250 2.07 -6.61 10.83
C GLN A 250 3.04 -7.54 11.57
N ASP A 251 4.31 -7.54 11.19
CA ASP A 251 5.31 -8.36 11.84
C ASP A 251 5.70 -7.80 13.21
N LEU A 252 5.75 -6.48 13.36
CA LEU A 252 5.96 -5.83 14.67
C LEU A 252 4.81 -6.18 15.65
N PHE A 253 3.55 -6.16 15.19
CA PHE A 253 2.42 -6.58 16.01
C PHE A 253 2.44 -8.08 16.33
N ARG A 254 2.76 -8.95 15.36
CA ARG A 254 2.91 -10.40 15.58
C ARG A 254 4.03 -10.73 16.56
N ALA A 255 5.11 -9.96 16.54
CA ALA A 255 6.22 -10.08 17.49
C ALA A 255 5.88 -9.56 18.89
N ASN A 256 4.69 -8.99 19.11
CA ASN A 256 4.29 -8.34 20.36
C ASN A 256 5.24 -7.21 20.79
N THR A 257 5.80 -6.46 19.85
CA THR A 257 6.70 -5.34 20.13
C THR A 257 6.07 -3.97 19.97
N ALA A 258 4.84 -3.90 19.44
CA ALA A 258 4.13 -2.66 19.11
C ALA A 258 2.80 -2.53 19.84
N PHE A 259 2.48 -1.32 20.29
CA PHE A 259 1.18 -0.98 20.85
C PHE A 259 0.27 -0.32 19.82
N SER A 260 0.74 0.70 19.09
CA SER A 260 -0.10 1.48 18.17
C SER A 260 0.62 1.97 16.92
N TYR A 261 -0.17 2.50 15.97
CA TYR A 261 0.28 3.31 14.83
C TYR A 261 -0.79 4.34 14.42
N TYR A 262 -0.38 5.33 13.65
CA TYR A 262 -1.27 6.36 13.09
C TYR A 262 -1.23 6.37 11.56
#